data_9f43a03d74e3f20fe6d1c8552ab3d950
#
_entry.id   9f43a03d74e3f20fe6d1c8552ab3d950
#
_cell.length_a   1.000
_cell.length_b   1.000
_cell.length_c   1.000
_cell.angle_alpha   90.00
_cell.angle_beta   90.00
_cell.angle_gamma   90.00
#
_symmetry.space_group_name_H-M   'P 1'
#
loop_
_entity.id
_entity.type
_entity.pdbx_description
1 polymer ?
#
loop_
_entity_poly.entity_id
_entity_poly.type
_entity_poly.pdbx_seq_one_letter_code
_entity_poly.pdbx_strand_id
1 'polypeptide(L)'
;MSQVSLIYLFLLFSIISMNLAGPIKRTLHYEEKCNNTNWTTMYLRADGLNNTLHYIWDFGGKPSILMALTSLPTTLNITCEDFALKKNHSIVFSDNPIYTIGIVINKIIEFNDVNNTAVINYANTKNINVLKSESFVWSRKSFTMNGDSFGLNMEANFYNDTTTNITRRGSIKASLKGYYFLEHTDSIPHMLHTENSMLVDLILDKIETNETFSSSRFAIELMIVDGGNPDKLMIIDPKKNLDDEHTPGIFEVVEVRTPGFNRSNETQQNCAYLQWRPVSYLSTSRSISSSTEIVQYPPFKVNDRVAAIKNSMLYGYYGQDVKDVLVQTILISFGSKDDGFYKSTNYTTWTFIIGYGTPPDEQLSYLVILIISIGLGLPVVIMFLAALYAYIRNMSKRHTDTYLNR
;
A
#
# COMPACT_ATOMS: atom_id res chain seq x y z
N MET A 1 35.85 -36.51 -2.73
CA MET A 1 35.09 -35.28 -2.61
C MET A 1 35.12 -34.87 -1.15
N SER A 2 35.67 -33.68 -0.83
CA SER A 2 35.84 -33.24 0.56
C SER A 2 34.48 -32.83 1.13
N GLN A 3 34.27 -32.97 2.43
CA GLN A 3 33.05 -32.54 3.13
C GLN A 3 32.66 -31.06 2.82
N VAL A 4 33.63 -30.23 2.49
CA VAL A 4 33.47 -28.84 2.09
C VAL A 4 32.71 -28.70 0.76
N SER A 5 32.97 -29.57 -0.23
CA SER A 5 32.23 -29.58 -1.51
C SER A 5 30.79 -30.00 -1.34
N LEU A 6 30.49 -30.86 -0.35
CA LEU A 6 29.13 -31.30 -0.06
C LEU A 6 28.28 -30.17 0.59
N ILE A 7 28.92 -29.38 1.47
CA ILE A 7 28.23 -28.24 2.12
C ILE A 7 27.93 -27.13 1.11
N TYR A 8 28.83 -26.83 0.17
CA TYR A 8 28.57 -25.87 -0.91
C TYR A 8 27.50 -26.37 -1.89
N LEU A 9 27.47 -27.67 -2.18
CA LEU A 9 26.41 -28.24 -3.01
C LEU A 9 25.04 -28.21 -2.30
N PHE A 10 25.01 -28.44 -0.97
CA PHE A 10 23.79 -28.34 -0.17
C PHE A 10 23.28 -26.90 -0.05
N LEU A 11 24.16 -25.91 0.13
CA LEU A 11 23.82 -24.49 0.13
C LEU A 11 23.30 -24.03 -1.25
N LEU A 12 23.94 -24.45 -2.33
CA LEU A 12 23.44 -24.17 -3.70
C LEU A 12 22.09 -24.85 -3.97
N PHE A 13 21.89 -26.09 -3.52
CA PHE A 13 20.61 -26.79 -3.67
C PHE A 13 19.50 -26.19 -2.78
N SER A 14 19.81 -25.72 -1.57
CA SER A 14 18.81 -25.05 -0.71
C SER A 14 18.39 -23.68 -1.26
N ILE A 15 19.27 -22.96 -1.95
CA ILE A 15 18.95 -21.70 -2.63
C ILE A 15 18.07 -21.94 -3.87
N ILE A 16 18.31 -23.06 -4.59
CA ILE A 16 17.53 -23.41 -5.80
C ILE A 16 16.14 -23.98 -5.46
N SER A 17 15.99 -24.63 -4.30
CA SER A 17 14.72 -25.25 -3.91
C SER A 17 13.66 -24.27 -3.33
N MET A 18 14.03 -23.04 -3.03
CA MET A 18 13.09 -22.06 -2.46
C MET A 18 12.16 -21.35 -3.49
N ASN A 19 12.27 -21.62 -4.79
CA ASN A 19 11.53 -20.91 -5.84
C ASN A 19 10.72 -21.81 -6.79
N LEU A 20 10.20 -22.94 -6.34
CA LEU A 20 9.42 -23.85 -7.21
C LEU A 20 7.89 -23.73 -7.06
N ALA A 21 7.38 -22.87 -6.18
CA ALA A 21 5.97 -22.48 -6.22
C ALA A 21 5.83 -21.34 -7.23
N GLY A 22 5.36 -21.63 -8.42
CA GLY A 22 4.97 -20.60 -9.40
C GLY A 22 3.97 -19.63 -8.76
N PRO A 23 3.90 -18.39 -9.23
CA PRO A 23 3.00 -17.37 -8.67
C PRO A 23 1.56 -17.89 -8.69
N ILE A 24 0.88 -17.79 -7.57
CA ILE A 24 -0.56 -18.13 -7.47
C ILE A 24 -1.30 -17.09 -8.29
N LYS A 25 -1.69 -17.45 -9.48
CA LYS A 25 -2.38 -16.55 -10.41
C LYS A 25 -3.88 -16.64 -10.21
N ARG A 26 -4.54 -15.49 -9.97
CA ARG A 26 -6.01 -15.39 -9.98
C ARG A 26 -6.52 -15.16 -11.41
N THR A 27 -7.70 -15.70 -11.72
CA THR A 27 -8.41 -15.40 -12.97
C THR A 27 -9.33 -14.20 -12.75
N LEU A 28 -9.16 -13.15 -13.56
CA LEU A 28 -9.96 -11.93 -13.42
C LEU A 28 -11.13 -11.91 -14.38
N HIS A 29 -12.25 -11.45 -13.83
CA HIS A 29 -13.47 -11.15 -14.56
C HIS A 29 -13.91 -9.72 -14.24
N TYR A 30 -13.97 -8.89 -15.28
CA TYR A 30 -14.58 -7.58 -15.18
C TYR A 30 -16.07 -7.70 -15.45
N GLU A 31 -16.87 -7.14 -14.57
CA GLU A 31 -18.30 -7.05 -14.73
C GLU A 31 -18.76 -5.59 -14.61
N GLU A 32 -19.47 -5.11 -15.60
CA GLU A 32 -20.07 -3.79 -15.55
C GLU A 32 -21.36 -3.86 -14.74
N LYS A 33 -21.34 -3.24 -13.56
CA LYS A 33 -22.53 -3.09 -12.72
C LYS A 33 -22.99 -1.63 -12.79
N CYS A 34 -24.29 -1.40 -12.88
CA CYS A 34 -24.90 -0.06 -12.82
C CYS A 34 -24.51 0.91 -13.93
N ASN A 35 -24.70 0.51 -15.20
CA ASN A 35 -24.38 1.29 -16.40
C ASN A 35 -24.99 2.71 -16.49
N ASN A 36 -25.99 3.02 -15.70
CA ASN A 36 -26.72 4.29 -15.72
C ASN A 36 -26.14 5.37 -14.80
N THR A 37 -25.12 5.05 -14.03
CA THR A 37 -24.46 6.01 -13.14
C THR A 37 -23.13 6.41 -13.76
N ASN A 38 -22.87 7.66 -13.96
CA ASN A 38 -21.69 8.35 -14.51
C ASN A 38 -20.33 7.60 -14.52
N TRP A 39 -20.34 6.26 -14.67
CA TRP A 39 -19.16 5.38 -14.77
C TRP A 39 -18.19 5.51 -13.58
N THR A 40 -18.69 5.88 -12.39
CA THR A 40 -17.86 6.07 -11.19
C THR A 40 -17.68 4.82 -10.36
N THR A 41 -18.40 3.73 -10.70
CA THR A 41 -18.36 2.46 -9.98
C THR A 41 -17.77 1.37 -10.87
N MET A 42 -16.88 0.55 -10.31
CA MET A 42 -16.22 -0.56 -10.98
C MET A 42 -16.27 -1.81 -10.09
N TYR A 43 -16.47 -2.96 -10.71
CA TYR A 43 -16.42 -4.25 -10.04
C TYR A 43 -15.52 -5.22 -10.79
N LEU A 44 -14.63 -5.85 -10.06
CA LEU A 44 -13.72 -6.88 -10.53
C LEU A 44 -13.82 -8.10 -9.61
N ARG A 45 -13.90 -9.27 -10.21
CA ARG A 45 -13.87 -10.55 -9.55
C ARG A 45 -12.56 -11.27 -9.88
N ALA A 46 -11.82 -11.70 -8.87
CA ALA A 46 -10.54 -12.39 -9.00
C ALA A 46 -10.64 -13.79 -8.39
N ASP A 47 -10.86 -14.80 -9.22
CA ASP A 47 -11.01 -16.17 -8.81
C ASP A 47 -9.65 -16.84 -8.60
N GLY A 48 -9.39 -17.30 -7.37
CA GLY A 48 -8.26 -18.14 -7.01
C GLY A 48 -8.62 -19.62 -7.06
N LEU A 49 -7.76 -20.48 -6.50
CA LEU A 49 -8.01 -21.94 -6.48
C LEU A 49 -9.20 -22.33 -5.59
N ASN A 50 -9.34 -21.70 -4.42
CA ASN A 50 -10.31 -22.08 -3.39
C ASN A 50 -11.20 -20.92 -2.92
N ASN A 51 -10.95 -19.71 -3.38
CA ASN A 51 -11.67 -18.51 -2.96
C ASN A 51 -11.69 -17.45 -4.07
N THR A 52 -12.60 -16.51 -3.92
CA THR A 52 -12.73 -15.34 -4.81
C THR A 52 -12.47 -14.08 -4.03
N LEU A 53 -11.66 -13.17 -4.60
CA LEU A 53 -11.47 -11.83 -4.12
C LEU A 53 -12.25 -10.85 -5.00
N HIS A 54 -13.15 -10.09 -4.38
CA HIS A 54 -13.95 -9.08 -5.05
C HIS A 54 -13.36 -7.71 -4.78
N TYR A 55 -13.17 -6.92 -5.83
CA TYR A 55 -12.76 -5.52 -5.76
C TYR A 55 -13.91 -4.65 -6.24
N ILE A 56 -14.39 -3.77 -5.40
CA ILE A 56 -15.42 -2.81 -5.73
C ILE A 56 -14.89 -1.43 -5.46
N TRP A 57 -14.95 -0.55 -6.46
CA TRP A 57 -14.51 0.84 -6.38
C TRP A 57 -15.67 1.75 -6.69
N ASP A 58 -15.87 2.78 -5.89
CA ASP A 58 -16.91 3.76 -6.11
C ASP A 58 -16.43 5.18 -5.80
N PHE A 59 -16.67 6.08 -6.74
CA PHE A 59 -16.36 7.50 -6.67
C PHE A 59 -17.63 8.38 -6.77
N GLY A 60 -18.81 7.78 -6.70
CA GLY A 60 -20.10 8.48 -6.78
C GLY A 60 -20.55 9.16 -5.47
N GLY A 61 -19.65 9.27 -4.50
CA GLY A 61 -19.84 9.93 -3.21
C GLY A 61 -18.48 10.12 -2.59
N LYS A 62 -18.28 9.73 -1.32
CA LYS A 62 -16.94 9.60 -0.76
C LYS A 62 -16.21 8.48 -1.50
N PRO A 63 -15.06 8.76 -2.16
CA PRO A 63 -14.30 7.74 -2.84
C PRO A 63 -14.01 6.56 -1.91
N SER A 64 -14.38 5.38 -2.32
CA SER A 64 -14.31 4.20 -1.46
C SER A 64 -13.95 2.93 -2.22
N ILE A 65 -13.29 2.04 -1.51
CA ILE A 65 -12.82 0.75 -1.97
C ILE A 65 -13.36 -0.29 -1.01
N LEU A 66 -13.95 -1.37 -1.54
CA LEU A 66 -14.32 -2.55 -0.78
C LEU A 66 -13.61 -3.76 -1.40
N MET A 67 -12.84 -4.46 -0.60
CA MET A 67 -12.30 -5.78 -0.92
C MET A 67 -13.02 -6.81 -0.07
N ALA A 68 -13.55 -7.86 -0.69
CA ALA A 68 -14.25 -8.94 -0.02
C ALA A 68 -13.70 -10.28 -0.45
N LEU A 69 -13.34 -11.13 0.51
CA LEU A 69 -12.97 -12.52 0.27
C LEU A 69 -14.18 -13.41 0.49
N THR A 70 -14.46 -14.27 -0.47
CA THR A 70 -15.61 -15.20 -0.43
C THR A 70 -15.21 -16.60 -0.84
N SER A 71 -16.12 -17.54 -0.69
CA SER A 71 -16.05 -18.84 -1.38
C SER A 71 -16.24 -18.67 -2.89
N LEU A 72 -15.74 -19.61 -3.69
CA LEU A 72 -15.78 -19.55 -5.17
C LEU A 72 -17.16 -19.28 -5.79
N PRO A 73 -18.28 -19.93 -5.34
CA PRO A 73 -19.57 -19.76 -5.98
C PRO A 73 -20.27 -18.44 -5.64
N THR A 74 -19.74 -17.67 -4.68
CA THR A 74 -20.38 -16.45 -4.21
C THR A 74 -20.44 -15.40 -5.32
N THR A 75 -21.60 -14.79 -5.48
CA THR A 75 -21.85 -13.73 -6.46
C THR A 75 -22.20 -12.42 -5.76
N LEU A 76 -21.89 -11.30 -6.44
CA LEU A 76 -22.22 -9.96 -5.99
C LEU A 76 -23.48 -9.47 -6.70
N ASN A 77 -24.44 -8.96 -5.95
CA ASN A 77 -25.60 -8.22 -6.47
C ASN A 77 -25.55 -6.76 -5.99
N ILE A 78 -25.79 -5.83 -6.91
CA ILE A 78 -25.87 -4.40 -6.64
C ILE A 78 -27.21 -3.88 -7.15
N THR A 79 -28.04 -3.37 -6.25
CA THR A 79 -29.29 -2.69 -6.60
C THR A 79 -28.99 -1.26 -6.99
N CYS A 80 -28.85 -0.99 -8.30
CA CYS A 80 -28.25 0.25 -8.82
C CYS A 80 -28.96 1.54 -8.41
N GLU A 81 -30.28 1.55 -8.32
CA GLU A 81 -31.06 2.72 -7.88
C GLU A 81 -30.77 3.06 -6.42
N ASP A 82 -30.80 2.06 -5.55
CA ASP A 82 -30.51 2.24 -4.13
C ASP A 82 -29.05 2.53 -3.87
N PHE A 83 -28.16 1.92 -4.66
CA PHE A 83 -26.72 2.18 -4.61
C PHE A 83 -26.38 3.63 -4.99
N ALA A 84 -26.99 4.17 -6.05
CA ALA A 84 -26.80 5.57 -6.45
C ALA A 84 -27.21 6.55 -5.34
N LEU A 85 -28.24 6.18 -4.56
CA LEU A 85 -28.71 6.94 -3.40
C LEU A 85 -27.96 6.62 -2.10
N LYS A 86 -26.92 5.76 -2.17
CA LYS A 86 -26.17 5.28 -0.99
C LYS A 86 -27.08 4.72 0.11
N LYS A 87 -28.12 3.98 -0.28
CA LYS A 87 -29.01 3.31 0.67
C LYS A 87 -28.34 2.06 1.24
N ASN A 88 -28.73 1.71 2.46
CA ASN A 88 -28.31 0.49 3.14
C ASN A 88 -28.71 -0.76 2.36
N HIS A 89 -27.88 -1.79 2.41
CA HIS A 89 -28.05 -3.09 1.72
C HIS A 89 -28.24 -3.01 0.19
N SER A 90 -27.72 -1.94 -0.42
CA SER A 90 -27.68 -1.84 -1.89
C SER A 90 -26.60 -2.72 -2.53
N ILE A 91 -25.65 -3.23 -1.73
CA ILE A 91 -24.62 -4.20 -2.10
C ILE A 91 -24.82 -5.44 -1.24
N VAL A 92 -25.02 -6.59 -1.87
CA VAL A 92 -25.27 -7.87 -1.19
C VAL A 92 -24.50 -8.99 -1.89
N PHE A 93 -23.83 -9.83 -1.12
CA PHE A 93 -23.28 -11.08 -1.62
C PHE A 93 -24.29 -12.24 -1.43
N SER A 94 -24.26 -13.22 -2.34
CA SER A 94 -25.15 -14.41 -2.22
C SER A 94 -24.89 -15.22 -0.96
N ASP A 95 -23.62 -15.21 -0.49
CA ASP A 95 -23.19 -15.81 0.76
C ASP A 95 -22.36 -14.80 1.54
N ASN A 96 -22.33 -14.93 2.85
CA ASN A 96 -21.56 -14.02 3.69
C ASN A 96 -20.05 -14.08 3.32
N PRO A 97 -19.40 -12.96 3.07
CA PRO A 97 -17.97 -12.94 2.88
C PRO A 97 -17.20 -13.52 4.07
N ILE A 98 -16.12 -14.22 3.79
CA ILE A 98 -15.19 -14.75 4.79
C ILE A 98 -14.50 -13.59 5.51
N TYR A 99 -14.17 -12.53 4.75
CA TYR A 99 -13.53 -11.34 5.27
C TYR A 99 -13.80 -10.14 4.35
N THR A 100 -13.87 -8.96 4.94
CA THR A 100 -14.03 -7.69 4.20
C THR A 100 -13.14 -6.62 4.78
N ILE A 101 -12.58 -5.79 3.90
CA ILE A 101 -11.93 -4.53 4.25
C ILE A 101 -12.43 -3.44 3.33
N GLY A 102 -12.80 -2.31 3.94
CA GLY A 102 -13.20 -1.10 3.22
C GLY A 102 -12.27 0.07 3.52
N ILE A 103 -12.01 0.90 2.51
CA ILE A 103 -11.27 2.15 2.68
C ILE A 103 -12.07 3.28 2.06
N VAL A 104 -12.14 4.40 2.79
CA VAL A 104 -12.78 5.63 2.32
C VAL A 104 -11.76 6.76 2.37
N ILE A 105 -11.59 7.49 1.29
CA ILE A 105 -10.95 8.80 1.32
C ILE A 105 -11.96 9.75 1.94
N ASN A 106 -11.82 10.00 3.25
CA ASN A 106 -12.86 10.71 4.01
C ASN A 106 -12.77 12.22 3.79
N LYS A 107 -11.58 12.77 3.92
CA LYS A 107 -11.34 14.22 3.78
C LYS A 107 -9.98 14.50 3.18
N ILE A 108 -9.87 15.65 2.55
CA ILE A 108 -8.62 16.31 2.23
C ILE A 108 -8.54 17.55 3.10
N ILE A 109 -7.45 17.70 3.82
CA ILE A 109 -7.24 18.79 4.76
C ILE A 109 -6.17 19.70 4.18
N GLU A 110 -6.52 20.96 3.94
CA GLU A 110 -5.56 22.02 3.68
C GLU A 110 -5.27 22.73 5.01
N PHE A 111 -4.02 22.92 5.36
CA PHE A 111 -3.63 23.63 6.56
C PHE A 111 -2.53 24.66 6.28
N ASN A 112 -2.63 25.82 6.97
CA ASN A 112 -1.65 26.87 6.89
C ASN A 112 -0.53 26.63 7.91
N ASP A 113 0.58 26.07 7.45
CA ASP A 113 1.74 25.72 8.28
C ASP A 113 2.72 26.89 8.42
N VAL A 114 2.28 27.94 9.11
CA VAL A 114 3.06 29.17 9.27
C VAL A 114 4.45 28.93 9.87
N ASN A 115 4.58 27.92 10.71
CA ASN A 115 5.84 27.59 11.38
C ASN A 115 6.71 26.60 10.59
N ASN A 116 6.26 26.16 9.42
CA ASN A 116 6.95 25.20 8.55
C ASN A 116 7.38 23.91 9.27
N THR A 117 6.45 23.33 10.02
CA THR A 117 6.67 22.12 10.84
C THR A 117 6.15 20.84 10.20
N ALA A 118 5.35 20.96 9.14
CA ALA A 118 4.57 19.90 8.49
C ALA A 118 3.53 19.21 9.40
N VAL A 119 3.32 19.72 10.62
CA VAL A 119 2.40 19.15 11.61
C VAL A 119 1.12 19.99 11.70
N ILE A 120 -0.03 19.31 11.62
CA ILE A 120 -1.35 19.96 11.74
C ILE A 120 -1.60 20.37 13.18
N ASN A 121 -1.84 21.65 13.40
CA ASN A 121 -2.23 22.17 14.69
C ASN A 121 -3.76 22.33 14.78
N TYR A 122 -4.44 21.33 15.31
CA TYR A 122 -5.90 21.33 15.49
C TYR A 122 -6.42 22.35 16.51
N ALA A 123 -5.57 22.92 17.37
CA ALA A 123 -5.96 23.96 18.29
C ALA A 123 -6.26 25.29 17.57
N ASN A 124 -5.71 25.50 16.37
CA ASN A 124 -5.96 26.68 15.56
C ASN A 124 -6.83 26.35 14.33
N THR A 125 -8.13 26.25 14.52
CA THR A 125 -9.10 25.90 13.45
C THR A 125 -9.13 26.91 12.30
N LYS A 126 -8.69 28.16 12.50
CA LYS A 126 -8.61 29.17 11.44
C LYS A 126 -7.54 28.85 10.39
N ASN A 127 -6.55 28.04 10.76
CA ASN A 127 -5.50 27.58 9.88
C ASN A 127 -5.81 26.24 9.20
N ILE A 128 -7.04 25.73 9.33
CA ILE A 128 -7.47 24.45 8.77
C ILE A 128 -8.68 24.64 7.88
N ASN A 129 -8.57 24.15 6.66
CA ASN A 129 -9.69 24.05 5.71
C ASN A 129 -9.92 22.59 5.34
N VAL A 130 -11.13 22.10 5.57
CA VAL A 130 -11.51 20.72 5.30
C VAL A 130 -12.28 20.65 3.98
N LEU A 131 -11.71 19.95 3.00
CA LEU A 131 -12.35 19.65 1.74
C LEU A 131 -13.00 18.27 1.83
N LYS A 132 -14.33 18.24 1.72
CA LYS A 132 -15.12 17.00 1.75
C LYS A 132 -14.86 16.19 0.48
N SER A 133 -14.49 14.94 0.61
CA SER A 133 -14.14 14.11 -0.56
C SER A 133 -15.32 13.88 -1.51
N GLU A 134 -16.54 13.84 -0.99
CA GLU A 134 -17.77 13.72 -1.77
C GLU A 134 -18.15 14.97 -2.59
N SER A 135 -17.51 16.12 -2.32
CA SER A 135 -17.74 17.36 -3.07
C SER A 135 -16.85 17.50 -4.30
N PHE A 136 -15.96 16.54 -4.55
CA PHE A 136 -15.19 16.45 -5.79
C PHE A 136 -16.01 15.76 -6.88
N VAL A 137 -16.02 16.34 -8.08
CA VAL A 137 -16.74 15.79 -9.23
C VAL A 137 -15.84 14.82 -9.99
N TRP A 138 -15.98 13.55 -9.69
CA TRP A 138 -15.15 12.50 -10.26
C TRP A 138 -15.62 12.04 -11.64
N SER A 139 -14.66 11.71 -12.50
CA SER A 139 -14.90 11.08 -13.81
C SER A 139 -13.84 10.02 -14.08
N ARG A 140 -14.24 8.95 -14.76
CA ARG A 140 -13.31 7.89 -15.20
C ARG A 140 -12.52 8.39 -16.41
N LYS A 141 -11.19 8.29 -16.34
CA LYS A 141 -10.29 8.61 -17.45
C LYS A 141 -9.91 7.39 -18.28
N SER A 142 -9.57 6.30 -17.61
CA SER A 142 -9.25 5.05 -18.28
C SER A 142 -9.53 3.85 -17.40
N PHE A 143 -9.80 2.74 -18.07
CA PHE A 143 -9.75 1.41 -17.49
C PHE A 143 -8.84 0.55 -18.37
N THR A 144 -7.96 -0.20 -17.77
CA THR A 144 -7.02 -1.10 -18.45
C THR A 144 -7.09 -2.48 -17.81
N MET A 145 -7.01 -3.50 -18.65
CA MET A 145 -6.90 -4.89 -18.23
C MET A 145 -5.99 -5.62 -19.21
N ASN A 146 -4.89 -6.15 -18.74
CA ASN A 146 -3.91 -6.87 -19.54
C ASN A 146 -3.56 -8.21 -18.88
N GLY A 147 -2.57 -8.93 -19.42
CA GLY A 147 -2.16 -10.24 -18.89
C GLY A 147 -1.58 -10.21 -17.47
N ASP A 148 -1.14 -9.06 -16.98
CA ASP A 148 -0.32 -8.94 -15.76
C ASP A 148 -0.95 -8.04 -14.70
N SER A 149 -1.86 -7.13 -15.10
CA SER A 149 -2.50 -6.19 -14.20
C SER A 149 -3.84 -5.68 -14.73
N PHE A 150 -4.59 -5.06 -13.85
CA PHE A 150 -5.77 -4.29 -14.19
C PHE A 150 -5.72 -2.94 -13.48
N GLY A 151 -6.31 -1.91 -14.06
CA GLY A 151 -6.23 -0.58 -13.48
C GLY A 151 -7.38 0.33 -13.85
N LEU A 152 -7.68 1.25 -12.94
CA LEU A 152 -8.67 2.29 -13.09
C LEU A 152 -8.03 3.64 -12.77
N ASN A 153 -8.15 4.60 -13.67
CA ASN A 153 -7.75 5.97 -13.42
C ASN A 153 -9.00 6.86 -13.33
N MET A 154 -9.15 7.48 -12.16
CA MET A 154 -10.21 8.44 -11.85
C MET A 154 -9.61 9.83 -11.68
N GLU A 155 -10.34 10.85 -12.11
CA GLU A 155 -9.93 12.25 -11.93
C GLU A 155 -11.14 13.12 -11.58
N ALA A 156 -10.94 14.00 -10.62
CA ALA A 156 -11.87 15.08 -10.32
C ALA A 156 -11.16 16.41 -10.58
N ASN A 157 -11.67 17.18 -11.53
CA ASN A 157 -11.07 18.47 -11.93
C ASN A 157 -11.71 19.68 -11.24
N PHE A 158 -12.69 19.44 -10.41
CA PHE A 158 -13.44 20.49 -9.76
C PHE A 158 -13.96 20.04 -8.41
N TYR A 159 -13.82 20.93 -7.41
CA TYR A 159 -14.41 20.80 -6.09
C TYR A 159 -15.55 21.81 -5.96
N ASN A 160 -16.72 21.34 -5.50
CA ASN A 160 -17.89 22.18 -5.29
C ASN A 160 -18.64 21.71 -4.02
N ASP A 161 -18.43 22.41 -2.93
CA ASP A 161 -19.21 22.21 -1.70
C ASP A 161 -20.37 23.22 -1.64
N THR A 162 -21.54 22.75 -2.00
CA THR A 162 -22.76 23.57 -1.98
C THR A 162 -23.20 24.01 -0.58
N THR A 163 -22.72 23.32 0.48
CA THR A 163 -23.07 23.66 1.87
C THR A 163 -22.27 24.86 2.40
N THR A 164 -21.03 24.99 1.95
CA THR A 164 -20.14 26.10 2.33
C THR A 164 -19.99 27.14 1.22
N ASN A 165 -20.54 26.86 0.05
CA ASN A 165 -20.40 27.65 -1.18
C ASN A 165 -18.91 27.86 -1.59
N ILE A 166 -18.07 26.86 -1.31
CA ILE A 166 -16.65 26.87 -1.66
C ILE A 166 -16.46 26.08 -2.95
N THR A 167 -15.80 26.70 -3.92
CA THR A 167 -15.34 26.05 -5.15
C THR A 167 -13.83 26.12 -5.24
N ARG A 168 -13.20 25.07 -5.84
CA ARG A 168 -11.76 25.01 -6.09
C ARG A 168 -11.51 24.42 -7.48
N ARG A 169 -10.54 24.96 -8.19
CA ARG A 169 -10.00 24.35 -9.42
C ARG A 169 -8.79 23.48 -9.10
N GLY A 170 -8.33 22.78 -10.12
CA GLY A 170 -7.25 21.81 -9.98
C GLY A 170 -7.78 20.40 -9.96
N SER A 171 -6.91 19.41 -9.94
CA SER A 171 -7.35 18.02 -10.02
C SER A 171 -6.85 17.17 -8.86
N ILE A 172 -7.73 16.24 -8.46
CA ILE A 172 -7.34 15.08 -7.68
C ILE A 172 -7.46 13.87 -8.58
N LYS A 173 -6.41 13.06 -8.62
CA LYS A 173 -6.39 11.82 -9.39
C LYS A 173 -6.21 10.64 -8.45
N ALA A 174 -6.93 9.55 -8.72
CA ALA A 174 -6.76 8.27 -8.07
C ALA A 174 -6.48 7.23 -9.14
N SER A 175 -5.30 6.62 -9.10
CA SER A 175 -4.93 5.48 -9.93
C SER A 175 -4.95 4.23 -9.05
N LEU A 176 -5.77 3.25 -9.42
CA LEU A 176 -5.92 1.99 -8.73
C LEU A 176 -5.43 0.89 -9.66
N LYS A 177 -4.48 0.08 -9.19
CA LYS A 177 -3.95 -1.05 -9.94
C LYS A 177 -3.97 -2.31 -9.10
N GLY A 178 -4.51 -3.40 -9.65
CA GLY A 178 -4.38 -4.73 -9.09
C GLY A 178 -3.47 -5.60 -9.96
N TYR A 179 -2.86 -6.61 -9.36
CA TYR A 179 -1.85 -7.44 -9.99
C TYR A 179 -2.19 -8.92 -9.84
N TYR A 180 -1.58 -9.75 -10.66
CA TYR A 180 -1.81 -11.20 -10.66
C TYR A 180 -0.74 -12.00 -9.93
N PHE A 181 0.37 -11.36 -9.53
CA PHE A 181 1.56 -12.02 -8.99
C PHE A 181 2.36 -11.11 -8.05
N LEU A 182 3.33 -11.69 -7.38
CA LEU A 182 4.26 -11.00 -6.49
C LEU A 182 5.37 -10.35 -7.29
N GLU A 183 5.44 -9.02 -7.30
CA GLU A 183 6.50 -8.24 -7.94
C GLU A 183 6.51 -6.80 -7.45
N HIS A 184 7.55 -6.04 -7.78
CA HIS A 184 7.59 -4.60 -7.54
C HIS A 184 6.89 -3.84 -8.68
N THR A 185 6.26 -2.71 -8.33
CA THR A 185 5.59 -1.85 -9.32
C THR A 185 6.61 -1.16 -10.22
N ASP A 186 6.24 -0.89 -11.48
CA ASP A 186 7.09 -0.22 -12.48
C ASP A 186 7.42 1.24 -12.13
N SER A 187 6.60 1.89 -11.31
CA SER A 187 6.74 3.31 -10.98
C SER A 187 7.22 3.50 -9.54
N ILE A 188 8.05 4.50 -9.32
CA ILE A 188 8.51 4.92 -7.98
C ILE A 188 7.33 5.48 -7.15
N PRO A 189 7.20 5.09 -5.86
CA PRO A 189 8.00 4.10 -5.16
C PRO A 189 7.66 2.70 -5.68
N HIS A 190 8.68 1.89 -5.97
CA HIS A 190 8.50 0.53 -6.46
C HIS A 190 7.99 -0.37 -5.31
N MET A 191 6.68 -0.31 -5.08
CA MET A 191 6.04 -1.06 -4.00
C MET A 191 5.92 -2.53 -4.35
N LEU A 192 6.22 -3.40 -3.39
CA LEU A 192 6.04 -4.84 -3.54
C LEU A 192 4.56 -5.20 -3.43
N HIS A 193 3.96 -5.71 -4.50
CA HIS A 193 2.56 -6.12 -4.57
C HIS A 193 2.40 -7.64 -4.65
N THR A 194 1.23 -8.13 -4.34
CA THR A 194 0.83 -9.55 -4.45
C THR A 194 -0.43 -9.69 -5.30
N GLU A 195 -0.78 -10.91 -5.66
CA GLU A 195 -2.05 -11.24 -6.31
C GLU A 195 -3.30 -10.96 -5.45
N ASN A 196 -3.10 -10.66 -4.17
CA ASN A 196 -4.14 -10.32 -3.20
C ASN A 196 -4.14 -8.85 -2.81
N SER A 197 -3.42 -8.02 -3.55
CA SER A 197 -3.25 -6.61 -3.22
C SER A 197 -3.58 -5.67 -4.38
N MET A 198 -3.75 -4.42 -4.04
CA MET A 198 -4.04 -3.33 -4.96
C MET A 198 -3.23 -2.10 -4.57
N LEU A 199 -2.58 -1.50 -5.56
CA LEU A 199 -1.91 -0.22 -5.43
C LEU A 199 -2.92 0.92 -5.57
N VAL A 200 -2.79 1.92 -4.72
CA VAL A 200 -3.52 3.19 -4.82
C VAL A 200 -2.52 4.32 -4.90
N ASP A 201 -2.61 5.11 -5.94
CA ASP A 201 -1.78 6.28 -6.17
C ASP A 201 -2.68 7.53 -6.16
N LEU A 202 -2.52 8.38 -5.13
CA LEU A 202 -3.30 9.59 -4.96
C LEU A 202 -2.46 10.80 -5.33
N ILE A 203 -2.99 11.64 -6.22
CA ILE A 203 -2.28 12.80 -6.78
C ILE A 203 -3.14 14.05 -6.57
N LEU A 204 -2.55 15.08 -5.97
CA LEU A 204 -3.07 16.43 -5.93
C LEU A 204 -2.31 17.27 -6.94
N ASP A 205 -2.97 17.73 -8.00
CA ASP A 205 -2.35 18.43 -9.12
C ASP A 205 -3.03 19.78 -9.32
N LYS A 206 -2.29 20.85 -9.05
CA LYS A 206 -2.73 22.26 -9.19
C LYS A 206 -4.02 22.60 -8.45
N ILE A 207 -4.24 21.98 -7.29
CA ILE A 207 -5.39 22.34 -6.44
C ILE A 207 -5.23 23.79 -5.96
N GLU A 208 -6.24 24.58 -6.22
CA GLU A 208 -6.30 25.96 -5.68
C GLU A 208 -6.28 25.94 -4.15
N THR A 209 -5.32 26.66 -3.58
CA THR A 209 -5.19 26.79 -2.13
C THR A 209 -6.06 27.94 -1.63
N ASN A 210 -6.33 27.96 -0.33
CA ASN A 210 -7.00 29.08 0.30
C ASN A 210 -6.16 30.36 0.13
N GLU A 211 -6.79 31.43 -0.35
CA GLU A 211 -6.11 32.70 -0.63
C GLU A 211 -5.49 33.31 0.63
N THR A 212 -6.08 33.07 1.78
CA THR A 212 -5.59 33.57 3.08
C THR A 212 -4.41 32.77 3.65
N PHE A 213 -4.11 31.59 3.07
CA PHE A 213 -3.03 30.72 3.52
C PHE A 213 -1.74 31.02 2.76
N SER A 214 -0.75 31.55 3.44
CA SER A 214 0.59 31.79 2.86
C SER A 214 1.39 30.51 2.70
N SER A 215 1.14 29.52 3.56
CA SER A 215 1.99 28.34 3.77
C SER A 215 1.15 27.06 3.69
N SER A 216 0.34 26.93 2.62
CA SER A 216 -0.56 25.78 2.43
C SER A 216 0.19 24.47 2.29
N ARG A 217 -0.22 23.48 3.08
CA ARG A 217 0.10 22.05 2.94
C ARG A 217 -1.19 21.24 2.90
N PHE A 218 -1.10 20.04 2.39
CA PHE A 218 -2.23 19.11 2.35
C PHE A 218 -1.99 17.87 3.19
N ALA A 219 -3.09 17.31 3.68
CA ALA A 219 -3.15 16.00 4.31
C ALA A 219 -4.38 15.24 3.82
N ILE A 220 -4.31 13.91 3.86
CA ILE A 220 -5.42 13.03 3.50
C ILE A 220 -5.81 12.21 4.73
N GLU A 221 -7.10 12.18 5.00
CA GLU A 221 -7.69 11.32 6.01
C GLU A 221 -8.32 10.10 5.34
N LEU A 222 -7.76 8.92 5.63
CA LEU A 222 -8.33 7.64 5.22
C LEU A 222 -9.08 7.02 6.38
N MET A 223 -10.28 6.56 6.12
CA MET A 223 -11.05 5.75 7.06
C MET A 223 -10.98 4.29 6.61
N ILE A 224 -10.65 3.41 7.53
CA ILE A 224 -10.51 1.98 7.31
C ILE A 224 -11.61 1.28 8.09
N VAL A 225 -12.37 0.43 7.39
CA VAL A 225 -13.43 -0.42 7.93
C VAL A 225 -12.98 -1.86 7.80
N ASP A 226 -12.74 -2.52 8.92
CA ASP A 226 -12.29 -3.91 8.99
C ASP A 226 -13.41 -4.80 9.52
N GLY A 227 -13.77 -5.84 8.78
CA GLY A 227 -14.78 -6.82 9.18
C GLY A 227 -14.44 -7.68 10.40
N GLY A 228 -13.29 -7.39 11.04
CA GLY A 228 -12.81 -8.07 12.25
C GLY A 228 -13.36 -7.48 13.55
N ASN A 229 -12.66 -7.78 14.66
CA ASN A 229 -13.10 -7.44 16.02
C ASN A 229 -13.08 -5.92 16.28
N PRO A 230 -14.23 -5.28 16.61
CA PRO A 230 -14.34 -3.82 16.80
C PRO A 230 -13.59 -3.29 18.04
N ASP A 231 -13.22 -4.15 18.98
CA ASP A 231 -12.57 -3.75 20.24
C ASP A 231 -11.06 -3.64 20.12
N LYS A 232 -10.47 -4.28 19.13
CA LYS A 232 -9.03 -4.24 18.87
C LYS A 232 -8.67 -3.04 17.99
N LEU A 233 -7.44 -2.56 18.14
CA LEU A 233 -6.88 -1.49 17.31
C LEU A 233 -6.01 -2.08 16.20
N MET A 234 -5.97 -1.39 15.06
CA MET A 234 -4.96 -1.63 14.03
C MET A 234 -3.59 -1.26 14.58
N ILE A 235 -2.58 -1.98 14.12
CA ILE A 235 -1.19 -1.77 14.52
C ILE A 235 -0.48 -1.08 13.38
N ILE A 236 0.23 0.02 13.69
CA ILE A 236 1.20 0.62 12.78
C ILE A 236 2.58 0.05 13.13
N ASP A 237 3.25 -0.52 12.14
CA ASP A 237 4.54 -1.18 12.30
C ASP A 237 5.52 -0.62 11.24
N PRO A 238 6.32 0.40 11.58
CA PRO A 238 7.38 0.86 10.69
C PRO A 238 8.51 -0.17 10.68
N LYS A 239 8.84 -0.67 9.50
CA LYS A 239 9.92 -1.62 9.26
C LYS A 239 11.08 -0.92 8.56
N LYS A 240 12.30 -1.16 9.03
CA LYS A 240 13.49 -0.74 8.30
C LYS A 240 13.79 -1.70 7.16
N ASN A 241 14.00 -1.16 5.98
CA ASN A 241 14.53 -1.89 4.85
C ASN A 241 16.04 -1.59 4.73
N LEU A 242 16.84 -2.63 4.50
CA LEU A 242 18.29 -2.49 4.32
C LEU A 242 18.68 -2.11 2.89
N ASP A 243 17.73 -2.21 1.96
CA ASP A 243 17.95 -2.02 0.54
C ASP A 243 17.05 -0.89 0.02
N ASP A 244 17.64 0.07 -0.67
CA ASP A 244 16.94 1.17 -1.32
C ASP A 244 16.87 1.03 -2.86
N GLU A 245 17.24 -0.13 -3.41
CA GLU A 245 17.25 -0.40 -4.85
C GLU A 245 15.92 -0.02 -5.51
N HIS A 246 14.81 -0.39 -4.87
CA HIS A 246 13.48 -0.15 -5.40
C HIS A 246 12.93 1.25 -5.10
N THR A 247 13.41 1.92 -4.05
CA THR A 247 12.99 3.28 -3.71
C THR A 247 14.19 4.06 -3.17
N PRO A 248 15.01 4.63 -4.06
CA PRO A 248 16.27 5.24 -3.68
C PRO A 248 16.13 6.30 -2.58
N GLY A 249 16.96 6.17 -1.54
CA GLY A 249 16.99 7.06 -0.39
C GLY A 249 15.93 6.79 0.69
N ILE A 250 15.05 5.79 0.52
CA ILE A 250 13.98 5.48 1.47
C ILE A 250 14.18 4.06 2.03
N PHE A 251 14.61 3.99 3.27
CA PHE A 251 14.92 2.74 3.99
C PHE A 251 13.84 2.32 4.99
N GLU A 252 12.61 2.77 4.80
CA GLU A 252 11.50 2.46 5.68
C GLU A 252 10.26 2.08 4.87
N VAL A 253 9.56 1.05 5.36
CA VAL A 253 8.23 0.65 4.91
C VAL A 253 7.30 0.68 6.12
N VAL A 254 6.20 1.37 6.00
CA VAL A 254 5.19 1.45 7.05
C VAL A 254 4.05 0.50 6.73
N GLU A 255 3.69 -0.33 7.69
CA GLU A 255 2.56 -1.25 7.60
C GLU A 255 1.50 -0.90 8.64
N VAL A 256 0.25 -0.85 8.19
CA VAL A 256 -0.92 -0.87 9.07
C VAL A 256 -1.59 -2.22 8.90
N ARG A 257 -1.70 -2.96 10.00
CA ARG A 257 -2.29 -4.30 10.00
C ARG A 257 -3.58 -4.31 10.76
N THR A 258 -4.57 -5.00 10.24
CA THR A 258 -5.84 -5.21 10.95
C THR A 258 -5.67 -6.22 12.09
N PRO A 259 -6.56 -6.18 13.12
CA PRO A 259 -6.39 -6.98 14.34
C PRO A 259 -6.40 -8.50 14.18
N GLY A 260 -6.88 -9.01 13.05
CA GLY A 260 -6.87 -10.44 12.72
C GLY A 260 -5.47 -11.02 12.50
N PHE A 261 -4.46 -10.17 12.34
CA PHE A 261 -3.09 -10.59 12.16
C PHE A 261 -2.49 -11.09 13.50
N ASN A 262 -2.08 -12.35 13.55
CA ASN A 262 -1.40 -12.92 14.71
C ASN A 262 0.05 -13.28 14.35
N ARG A 263 1.01 -12.51 14.87
CA ARG A 263 2.45 -12.66 14.63
C ARG A 263 3.01 -13.99 15.17
N SER A 264 2.39 -14.57 16.20
CA SER A 264 2.94 -15.72 16.92
C SER A 264 2.69 -17.08 16.26
N ASN A 265 1.72 -17.19 15.35
CA ASN A 265 1.30 -18.48 14.81
C ASN A 265 1.39 -18.59 13.28
N GLU A 266 1.83 -17.55 12.55
CA GLU A 266 1.89 -17.47 11.08
C GLU A 266 0.61 -17.97 10.35
N THR A 267 -0.41 -18.34 11.09
CA THR A 267 -1.70 -18.74 10.55
C THR A 267 -2.45 -17.47 10.15
N GLN A 268 -2.53 -17.24 8.87
CA GLN A 268 -3.32 -16.19 8.23
C GLN A 268 -4.80 -16.36 8.60
N GLN A 269 -5.25 -15.70 9.64
CA GLN A 269 -6.67 -15.60 9.93
C GLN A 269 -7.14 -14.24 9.47
N ASN A 270 -7.94 -14.24 8.39
CA ASN A 270 -8.79 -13.13 7.96
C ASN A 270 -8.29 -11.75 8.38
N CYS A 271 -7.23 -11.28 7.75
CA CYS A 271 -6.60 -9.99 8.03
C CYS A 271 -6.32 -9.24 6.72
N ALA A 272 -6.12 -7.95 6.84
CA ALA A 272 -5.70 -7.10 5.75
C ALA A 272 -4.61 -6.14 6.21
N TYR A 273 -3.99 -5.48 5.26
CA TYR A 273 -2.94 -4.52 5.53
C TYR A 273 -3.00 -3.33 4.56
N LEU A 274 -2.47 -2.21 5.03
CA LEU A 274 -2.02 -1.12 4.18
C LEU A 274 -0.50 -1.03 4.32
N GLN A 275 0.18 -0.74 3.22
CA GLN A 275 1.63 -0.61 3.20
C GLN A 275 2.02 0.56 2.33
N TRP A 276 2.99 1.38 2.78
CA TRP A 276 3.55 2.48 2.00
C TRP A 276 4.99 2.78 2.40
N ARG A 277 5.69 3.48 1.53
CA ARG A 277 6.94 4.14 1.89
C ARG A 277 6.63 5.54 2.43
N PRO A 278 7.32 6.03 3.48
CA PRO A 278 7.03 7.33 4.11
C PRO A 278 7.52 8.51 3.25
N VAL A 279 7.14 8.52 1.98
CA VAL A 279 7.56 9.50 0.98
C VAL A 279 6.38 9.97 0.13
N SER A 280 6.39 11.24 -0.23
CA SER A 280 5.57 11.80 -1.30
C SER A 280 6.45 12.48 -2.36
N TYR A 281 5.96 12.53 -3.60
CA TYR A 281 6.70 13.17 -4.70
C TYR A 281 6.02 14.46 -5.12
N LEU A 282 6.82 15.47 -5.38
CA LEU A 282 6.41 16.84 -5.68
C LEU A 282 6.41 17.15 -7.18
N SER A 283 6.63 16.14 -8.02
CA SER A 283 6.58 16.25 -9.48
C SER A 283 6.10 14.95 -10.13
N THR A 284 5.66 15.04 -11.39
CA THR A 284 5.24 13.88 -12.18
C THR A 284 6.38 12.92 -12.49
N SER A 285 7.61 13.46 -12.66
CA SER A 285 8.83 12.66 -12.80
C SER A 285 9.39 12.35 -11.41
N ARG A 286 8.83 11.36 -10.76
CA ARG A 286 9.24 10.98 -9.40
C ARG A 286 10.73 10.70 -9.31
N SER A 287 11.42 11.40 -8.41
CA SER A 287 12.86 11.26 -8.18
C SER A 287 13.22 11.63 -6.74
N ILE A 288 14.42 11.28 -6.29
CA ILE A 288 14.91 11.66 -4.97
C ILE A 288 14.89 13.18 -4.80
N SER A 289 15.31 13.93 -5.83
CA SER A 289 15.37 15.41 -5.77
C SER A 289 13.99 16.07 -5.75
N SER A 290 12.93 15.35 -6.10
CA SER A 290 11.54 15.82 -6.06
C SER A 290 10.71 15.06 -5.02
N SER A 291 11.33 14.48 -4.04
CA SER A 291 10.66 13.77 -2.94
C SER A 291 10.68 14.60 -1.66
N THR A 292 9.69 14.37 -0.82
CA THR A 292 9.63 14.85 0.56
C THR A 292 9.03 13.75 1.43
N GLU A 293 9.28 13.84 2.73
CA GLU A 293 8.70 12.91 3.70
C GLU A 293 7.19 13.12 3.87
N ILE A 294 6.54 12.18 4.50
CA ILE A 294 5.17 12.31 4.99
C ILE A 294 5.16 12.19 6.51
N VAL A 295 4.23 12.90 7.16
CA VAL A 295 3.96 12.75 8.58
C VAL A 295 2.70 11.91 8.75
N GLN A 296 2.85 10.76 9.38
CA GLN A 296 1.73 9.91 9.72
C GLN A 296 1.29 10.12 11.17
N TYR A 297 -0.01 10.17 11.38
CA TYR A 297 -0.59 10.31 12.71
C TYR A 297 -1.08 8.95 13.21
N PRO A 298 -1.02 8.70 14.55
CA PRO A 298 -1.56 7.46 15.11
C PRO A 298 -3.03 7.24 14.72
N PRO A 299 -3.43 5.99 14.43
CA PRO A 299 -4.82 5.71 14.10
C PRO A 299 -5.73 5.97 15.30
N PHE A 300 -6.91 6.50 15.04
CA PHE A 300 -7.91 6.76 16.07
C PHE A 300 -9.27 6.15 15.72
N LYS A 301 -10.00 5.70 16.73
CA LYS A 301 -11.34 5.15 16.55
C LYS A 301 -12.35 6.24 16.21
N VAL A 302 -13.27 5.88 15.35
CA VAL A 302 -14.39 6.74 14.99
C VAL A 302 -15.55 6.48 15.95
N ASN A 303 -16.07 7.54 16.59
CA ASN A 303 -17.17 7.42 17.58
C ASN A 303 -18.51 7.10 16.90
N ASP A 304 -18.91 7.87 15.91
CA ASP A 304 -20.13 7.61 15.12
C ASP A 304 -19.75 6.94 13.79
N ARG A 305 -19.64 5.62 13.83
CA ARG A 305 -19.25 4.80 12.68
C ARG A 305 -20.25 4.90 11.52
N VAL A 306 -21.54 5.00 11.83
CA VAL A 306 -22.60 5.10 10.81
C VAL A 306 -22.52 6.43 10.06
N ALA A 307 -22.44 7.55 10.80
CA ALA A 307 -22.29 8.85 10.18
C ALA A 307 -20.97 8.97 9.38
N ALA A 308 -19.92 8.34 9.85
CA ALA A 308 -18.62 8.40 9.21
C ALA A 308 -18.59 7.79 7.80
N ILE A 309 -19.21 6.62 7.60
CA ILE A 309 -19.26 5.95 6.28
C ILE A 309 -20.44 6.43 5.42
N LYS A 310 -21.32 7.26 5.95
CA LYS A 310 -22.44 7.81 5.18
C LYS A 310 -21.92 8.53 3.93
N ASN A 311 -22.67 8.46 2.84
CA ASN A 311 -22.30 8.95 1.51
C ASN A 311 -21.13 8.19 0.85
N SER A 312 -20.74 7.01 1.38
CA SER A 312 -19.81 6.11 0.73
C SER A 312 -20.48 4.79 0.32
N MET A 313 -19.86 4.06 -0.55
CA MET A 313 -20.26 2.70 -0.92
C MET A 313 -20.31 1.76 0.30
N LEU A 314 -19.44 1.98 1.29
CA LEU A 314 -19.39 1.15 2.49
C LEU A 314 -20.69 1.23 3.30
N TYR A 315 -21.40 2.36 3.26
CA TYR A 315 -22.72 2.44 3.84
C TYR A 315 -23.75 1.58 3.08
N GLY A 316 -23.62 1.51 1.75
CA GLY A 316 -24.43 0.61 0.92
C GLY A 316 -24.22 -0.87 1.24
N TYR A 317 -23.05 -1.25 1.72
CA TYR A 317 -22.74 -2.61 2.13
C TYR A 317 -23.04 -2.88 3.60
N TYR A 318 -22.41 -2.14 4.52
CA TYR A 318 -22.53 -2.40 5.97
C TYR A 318 -23.80 -1.80 6.60
N GLY A 319 -24.29 -0.67 6.11
CA GLY A 319 -25.40 0.02 6.70
C GLY A 319 -25.24 0.29 8.19
N GLN A 320 -26.20 -0.16 8.99
CA GLN A 320 -26.17 -0.07 10.44
C GLN A 320 -25.22 -1.06 11.10
N ASP A 321 -24.89 -2.18 10.42
CA ASP A 321 -24.02 -3.23 10.93
C ASP A 321 -22.55 -2.77 11.05
N VAL A 322 -22.22 -1.61 10.49
CA VAL A 322 -20.92 -0.97 10.71
C VAL A 322 -20.61 -0.71 12.19
N LYS A 323 -21.61 -0.72 13.06
CA LYS A 323 -21.44 -0.61 14.52
C LYS A 323 -20.71 -1.81 15.11
N ASP A 324 -20.82 -2.97 14.46
CA ASP A 324 -20.28 -4.24 14.91
C ASP A 324 -18.92 -4.55 14.31
N VAL A 325 -18.36 -3.66 13.48
CA VAL A 325 -17.04 -3.80 12.86
C VAL A 325 -16.08 -2.69 13.29
N LEU A 326 -14.79 -2.91 13.12
CA LEU A 326 -13.78 -1.90 13.46
C LEU A 326 -13.79 -0.76 12.43
N VAL A 327 -13.88 0.47 12.89
CA VAL A 327 -13.70 1.67 12.07
C VAL A 327 -12.65 2.57 12.70
N GLN A 328 -11.55 2.77 11.99
CA GLN A 328 -10.46 3.63 12.41
C GLN A 328 -10.07 4.58 11.28
N THR A 329 -9.51 5.70 11.67
CA THR A 329 -9.02 6.72 10.74
C THR A 329 -7.52 6.85 10.89
N ILE A 330 -6.81 6.95 9.77
CA ILE A 330 -5.42 7.36 9.70
C ILE A 330 -5.33 8.69 8.96
N LEU A 331 -4.40 9.53 9.38
CA LEU A 331 -4.15 10.81 8.77
C LEU A 331 -2.70 10.88 8.32
N ILE A 332 -2.50 11.30 7.08
CA ILE A 332 -1.19 11.47 6.45
C ILE A 332 -1.09 12.90 5.97
N SER A 333 -0.11 13.66 6.46
CA SER A 333 0.23 14.99 5.91
C SER A 333 1.48 14.91 5.04
N PHE A 334 1.50 15.73 3.99
CA PHE A 334 2.58 15.76 3.02
C PHE A 334 3.58 16.85 3.36
N GLY A 335 4.86 16.48 3.37
CA GLY A 335 5.97 17.33 3.66
C GLY A 335 6.64 17.07 5.01
N SER A 336 7.85 17.58 5.14
CA SER A 336 8.63 17.58 6.38
C SER A 336 8.95 19.01 6.82
N LYS A 337 9.58 19.14 7.97
CA LYS A 337 10.04 20.44 8.47
C LYS A 337 11.02 21.08 7.49
N ASP A 338 10.78 22.35 7.18
CA ASP A 338 11.64 23.21 6.35
C ASP A 338 11.79 22.79 4.87
N ASP A 339 10.92 21.90 4.33
CA ASP A 339 10.96 21.44 2.93
C ASP A 339 10.15 22.28 1.93
N GLY A 340 9.46 23.32 2.39
CA GLY A 340 8.64 24.20 1.56
C GLY A 340 7.14 23.86 1.62
N PHE A 341 6.37 24.50 0.74
CA PHE A 341 4.91 24.43 0.75
C PHE A 341 4.36 23.99 -0.60
N TYR A 342 3.12 23.50 -0.62
CA TYR A 342 2.45 23.03 -1.82
C TYR A 342 2.49 24.05 -2.99
N LYS A 343 2.35 25.34 -2.70
CA LYS A 343 2.40 26.40 -3.73
C LYS A 343 3.69 26.44 -4.55
N SER A 344 4.80 25.91 -4.05
CA SER A 344 6.08 25.89 -4.75
C SER A 344 6.09 24.93 -5.95
N THR A 345 5.38 23.81 -5.86
CA THR A 345 5.33 22.78 -6.89
C THR A 345 3.94 22.61 -7.49
N ASN A 346 2.90 22.98 -6.76
CA ASN A 346 1.49 22.74 -7.08
C ASN A 346 1.18 21.26 -7.38
N TYR A 347 1.96 20.36 -6.82
CA TYR A 347 1.85 18.92 -7.05
C TYR A 347 2.29 18.14 -5.82
N THR A 348 1.55 17.08 -5.48
CA THR A 348 2.00 16.08 -4.54
C THR A 348 1.34 14.74 -4.86
N THR A 349 2.06 13.66 -4.68
CA THR A 349 1.52 12.32 -4.87
C THR A 349 1.99 11.38 -3.77
N TRP A 350 1.08 10.51 -3.34
CA TRP A 350 1.33 9.48 -2.34
C TRP A 350 0.79 8.14 -2.81
N THR A 351 1.59 7.10 -2.62
CA THR A 351 1.32 5.75 -3.09
C THR A 351 1.25 4.79 -1.91
N PHE A 352 0.23 3.95 -1.87
CA PHE A 352 0.09 2.90 -0.87
C PHE A 352 -0.54 1.64 -1.47
N ILE A 353 -0.32 0.51 -0.81
CA ILE A 353 -0.93 -0.78 -1.14
C ILE A 353 -1.98 -1.13 -0.11
N ILE A 354 -3.07 -1.71 -0.58
CA ILE A 354 -4.09 -2.38 0.23
C ILE A 354 -4.03 -3.85 -0.14
N GLY A 355 -3.91 -4.74 0.85
CA GLY A 355 -3.86 -6.17 0.59
C GLY A 355 -4.63 -7.00 1.60
N TYR A 356 -5.04 -8.18 1.15
CA TYR A 356 -5.58 -9.24 2.00
C TYR A 356 -4.48 -10.21 2.40
N GLY A 357 -4.47 -10.64 3.65
CA GLY A 357 -3.51 -11.59 4.20
C GLY A 357 -2.30 -10.90 4.82
N THR A 358 -1.16 -11.58 4.77
CA THR A 358 0.10 -11.06 5.30
C THR A 358 0.75 -10.11 4.30
N PRO A 359 1.21 -8.92 4.73
CA PRO A 359 1.98 -8.06 3.84
C PRO A 359 3.25 -8.77 3.39
N PRO A 360 3.64 -8.61 2.11
CA PRO A 360 4.88 -9.19 1.62
C PRO A 360 6.09 -8.53 2.29
N ASP A 361 7.05 -9.34 2.73
CA ASP A 361 8.32 -8.83 3.23
C ASP A 361 9.26 -8.56 2.05
N GLU A 362 9.85 -7.37 2.01
CA GLU A 362 10.88 -7.05 1.05
C GLU A 362 12.15 -7.84 1.37
N GLN A 363 12.59 -8.64 0.41
CA GLN A 363 13.83 -9.39 0.49
C GLN A 363 14.96 -8.59 -0.15
N LEU A 364 16.20 -8.80 0.35
CA LEU A 364 17.38 -8.23 -0.29
C LEU A 364 17.44 -8.69 -1.76
N SER A 365 17.75 -7.77 -2.65
CA SER A 365 17.91 -8.10 -4.06
C SER A 365 19.03 -9.12 -4.27
N TYR A 366 18.90 -9.88 -5.33
CA TYR A 366 19.91 -10.88 -5.70
C TYR A 366 21.29 -10.26 -5.89
N LEU A 367 21.33 -9.04 -6.42
CA LEU A 367 22.56 -8.26 -6.63
C LEU A 367 23.22 -7.89 -5.30
N VAL A 368 22.45 -7.42 -4.33
CA VAL A 368 22.95 -7.08 -2.98
C VAL A 368 23.46 -8.31 -2.26
N ILE A 369 22.73 -9.44 -2.32
CA ILE A 369 23.19 -10.71 -1.75
C ILE A 369 24.52 -11.14 -2.40
N LEU A 370 24.65 -10.99 -3.70
CA LEU A 370 25.87 -11.35 -4.44
C LEU A 370 27.04 -10.45 -4.06
N ILE A 371 26.84 -9.14 -3.95
CA ILE A 371 27.88 -8.19 -3.51
C ILE A 371 28.33 -8.49 -2.08
N ILE A 372 27.43 -8.74 -1.16
CA ILE A 372 27.74 -9.11 0.22
C ILE A 372 28.49 -10.45 0.24
N SER A 373 28.03 -11.44 -0.51
CA SER A 373 28.64 -12.78 -0.56
C SER A 373 30.07 -12.73 -1.12
N ILE A 374 30.30 -11.97 -2.17
CA ILE A 374 31.65 -11.79 -2.74
C ILE A 374 32.53 -10.95 -1.80
N GLY A 375 32.00 -9.82 -1.31
CA GLY A 375 32.75 -8.89 -0.47
C GLY A 375 33.23 -9.50 0.85
N LEU A 376 32.38 -10.29 1.50
CA LEU A 376 32.71 -10.96 2.76
C LEU A 376 33.27 -12.37 2.57
N GLY A 377 32.78 -13.12 1.58
CA GLY A 377 33.16 -14.50 1.37
C GLY A 377 34.56 -14.65 0.76
N LEU A 378 34.93 -13.79 -0.21
CA LEU A 378 36.20 -13.89 -0.90
C LEU A 378 37.41 -13.72 0.04
N PRO A 379 37.47 -12.74 0.95
CA PRO A 379 38.56 -12.62 1.92
C PRO A 379 38.70 -13.85 2.82
N VAL A 380 37.58 -14.43 3.27
CA VAL A 380 37.60 -15.64 4.10
C VAL A 380 38.13 -16.82 3.34
N VAL A 381 37.78 -17.01 2.07
CA VAL A 381 38.31 -18.07 1.21
C VAL A 381 39.82 -17.88 0.99
N ILE A 382 40.27 -16.65 0.72
CA ILE A 382 41.69 -16.35 0.55
C ILE A 382 42.48 -16.66 1.83
N MET A 383 41.97 -16.25 3.01
CA MET A 383 42.62 -16.57 4.29
C MET A 383 42.70 -18.09 4.51
N PHE A 384 41.64 -18.82 4.19
CA PHE A 384 41.63 -20.27 4.33
C PHE A 384 42.64 -20.97 3.37
N LEU A 385 42.70 -20.53 2.13
CA LEU A 385 43.68 -21.04 1.15
C LEU A 385 45.12 -20.71 1.56
N ALA A 386 45.35 -19.49 2.09
CA ALA A 386 46.67 -19.10 2.58
C ALA A 386 47.09 -19.94 3.80
N ALA A 387 46.17 -20.20 4.74
CA ALA A 387 46.44 -21.07 5.90
C ALA A 387 46.72 -22.53 5.47
N LEU A 388 45.95 -23.06 4.52
CA LEU A 388 46.14 -24.39 3.96
C LEU A 388 47.50 -24.51 3.23
N TYR A 389 47.83 -23.50 2.43
CA TYR A 389 49.14 -23.43 1.77
C TYR A 389 50.29 -23.40 2.78
N ALA A 390 50.20 -22.57 3.82
CA ALA A 390 51.21 -22.51 4.87
C ALA A 390 51.35 -23.84 5.63
N TYR A 391 50.24 -24.53 5.88
CA TYR A 391 50.24 -25.85 6.51
C TYR A 391 50.93 -26.90 5.67
N ILE A 392 50.58 -26.99 4.36
CA ILE A 392 51.20 -27.95 3.41
C ILE A 392 52.69 -27.68 3.30
N ARG A 393 53.11 -26.41 3.15
CA ARG A 393 54.51 -26.01 3.09
C ARG A 393 55.28 -26.39 4.33
N ASN A 394 54.71 -26.28 5.49
CA ASN A 394 55.32 -26.63 6.77
C ASN A 394 55.47 -28.16 6.94
N MET A 395 54.48 -28.93 6.48
CA MET A 395 54.56 -30.40 6.41
C MET A 395 55.66 -30.88 5.49
N SER A 396 55.76 -30.28 4.28
CA SER A 396 56.82 -30.60 3.29
C SER A 396 58.23 -30.33 3.83
N LYS A 397 58.41 -29.21 4.57
CA LYS A 397 59.71 -28.93 5.21
C LYS A 397 60.05 -29.97 6.28
N ARG A 398 59.12 -30.39 7.12
CA ARG A 398 59.34 -31.42 8.13
C ARG A 398 59.74 -32.77 7.54
N HIS A 399 59.17 -33.13 6.38
CA HIS A 399 59.54 -34.34 5.65
C HIS A 399 60.98 -34.28 5.11
N THR A 400 61.39 -33.12 4.57
CA THR A 400 62.73 -32.94 4.02
C THR A 400 63.81 -33.02 5.11
N ASP A 401 63.56 -32.43 6.28
CA ASP A 401 64.48 -32.45 7.44
C ASP A 401 64.66 -33.87 8.03
N THR A 402 63.64 -34.74 7.88
CA THR A 402 63.71 -36.13 8.36
C THR A 402 64.52 -37.00 7.45
N TYR A 403 64.70 -36.71 6.15
CA TYR A 403 65.51 -37.41 5.20
C TYR A 403 67.00 -36.97 5.21
N LEU A 404 67.30 -35.74 5.71
CA LEU A 404 68.64 -35.23 5.81
C LEU A 404 69.37 -35.65 7.08
N ASN A 405 68.63 -36.16 8.07
CA ASN A 405 69.18 -36.66 9.37
C ASN A 405 69.25 -38.18 9.46
N ARG A 406 69.24 -38.88 8.35
CA ARG A 406 69.58 -40.29 8.19
C ARG A 406 70.80 -40.40 7.23
#